data_e2404b671dc9a88206a600b697fab708
#
_entry.id   e2404b671dc9a88206a600b697fab708
#
_cell.length_a   1.000
_cell.length_b   1.000
_cell.length_c   1.000
_cell.angle_alpha   90.00
_cell.angle_beta   90.00
_cell.angle_gamma   90.00
#
_symmetry.space_group_name_H-M   'P 1'
#
loop_
_entity.id
_entity.type
_entity.pdbx_description
1 polymer ?
#
loop_
_entity_poly.entity_id
_entity_poly.type
_entity_poly.pdbx_seq_one_letter_code
_entity_poly.pdbx_strand_id
1 'polypeptide(L)'
;MKKKKIWSVFIKSNKKPKVNDKIIFNQEFYASIIDEIFDKNYKSFLIKFNCKPNDLKRKLNNFGEIPIPPYINKKRKIDKYDFHDYQTIFAEKDGAVASPTASLHFTDKLIKNLKEKNVHFINITLHVNGGTFLPIKTQNINDHKMHSEFGEITEDSANKINKVKENGGKIIAVGTTVLRILESSKNSNGQILPFKGETNIFIRPGCLINTVDGIITNFHTPKSSLLLLVFALLGKEKTFKLYNYAIKKRLRFFSYGDACLIWNKYEKF
;
A
#
# COMPACT_ATOMS: atom_id res chain seq x y z
N MET A 1 23.39 0.19 -7.77
CA MET A 1 22.19 -0.07 -8.59
C MET A 1 22.26 0.79 -9.86
N LYS A 2 22.27 0.18 -11.06
CA LYS A 2 22.16 0.94 -12.31
C LYS A 2 20.77 1.57 -12.36
N LYS A 3 20.68 2.91 -12.30
CA LYS A 3 19.43 3.67 -12.41
C LYS A 3 18.79 3.34 -13.76
N LYS A 4 17.73 2.54 -13.77
CA LYS A 4 17.08 2.10 -14.99
C LYS A 4 16.28 3.26 -15.62
N LYS A 5 16.50 3.54 -16.90
CA LYS A 5 15.70 4.50 -17.69
C LYS A 5 14.37 3.90 -18.18
N ILE A 6 14.13 2.61 -17.94
CA ILE A 6 12.97 1.87 -18.42
C ILE A 6 12.05 1.62 -17.24
N TRP A 7 10.80 2.02 -17.38
CA TRP A 7 9.76 1.90 -16.34
C TRP A 7 8.55 1.17 -16.89
N SER A 8 7.94 0.34 -16.06
CA SER A 8 6.60 -0.18 -16.31
C SER A 8 5.57 0.80 -15.76
N VAL A 9 4.63 1.20 -16.62
CA VAL A 9 3.66 2.26 -16.32
C VAL A 9 2.25 1.90 -16.80
N PHE A 10 1.26 2.48 -16.14
CA PHE A 10 -0.10 2.54 -16.67
C PHE A 10 -0.27 3.83 -17.47
N ILE A 11 -0.86 3.72 -18.67
CA ILE A 11 -1.13 4.88 -19.52
C ILE A 11 -2.65 5.04 -19.65
N LYS A 12 -3.16 6.21 -19.29
CA LYS A 12 -4.53 6.62 -19.56
C LYS A 12 -4.51 7.64 -20.69
N SER A 13 -5.13 7.30 -21.82
CA SER A 13 -5.16 8.14 -23.03
C SER A 13 -6.48 7.96 -23.76
N ASN A 14 -6.93 8.98 -24.49
CA ASN A 14 -8.08 8.92 -25.39
C ASN A 14 -7.79 8.07 -26.62
N LYS A 15 -6.53 8.04 -27.08
CA LYS A 15 -6.07 7.17 -28.16
C LYS A 15 -5.41 5.94 -27.56
N LYS A 16 -5.60 4.76 -28.17
CA LYS A 16 -4.92 3.53 -27.75
C LYS A 16 -3.40 3.69 -27.95
N PRO A 17 -2.59 3.65 -26.87
CA PRO A 17 -1.14 3.78 -26.99
C PRO A 17 -0.55 2.59 -27.75
N LYS A 18 0.48 2.84 -28.56
CA LYS A 18 1.20 1.84 -29.34
C LYS A 18 2.69 1.91 -29.07
N VAL A 19 3.42 0.82 -29.35
CA VAL A 19 4.89 0.80 -29.35
C VAL A 19 5.39 1.86 -30.32
N ASN A 20 6.45 2.57 -29.93
CA ASN A 20 7.07 3.74 -30.58
C ASN A 20 6.32 5.07 -30.40
N ASP A 21 5.12 5.10 -29.82
CA ASP A 21 4.51 6.38 -29.44
C ASP A 21 5.37 7.11 -28.41
N LYS A 22 5.34 8.45 -28.47
CA LYS A 22 6.04 9.32 -27.51
C LYS A 22 5.05 9.95 -26.55
N ILE A 23 5.39 9.91 -25.27
CA ILE A 23 4.74 10.66 -24.19
C ILE A 23 5.58 11.91 -23.97
N ILE A 24 5.06 13.06 -24.37
CA ILE A 24 5.79 14.34 -24.37
C ILE A 24 5.42 15.11 -23.10
N PHE A 25 6.42 15.43 -22.27
CA PHE A 25 6.26 16.28 -21.08
C PHE A 25 6.55 17.74 -21.40
N ASN A 26 7.57 17.98 -22.24
CA ASN A 26 7.87 19.26 -22.89
C ASN A 26 8.72 19.01 -24.16
N GLN A 27 9.21 20.06 -24.81
CA GLN A 27 9.99 19.96 -26.06
C GLN A 27 11.26 19.09 -25.92
N GLU A 28 11.89 19.08 -24.73
CA GLU A 28 13.18 18.39 -24.50
C GLU A 28 13.03 17.08 -23.71
N PHE A 29 11.91 16.87 -23.02
CA PHE A 29 11.71 15.72 -22.15
C PHE A 29 10.49 14.90 -22.58
N TYR A 30 10.74 13.66 -23.00
CA TYR A 30 9.73 12.70 -23.40
C TYR A 30 10.11 11.27 -23.00
N ALA A 31 9.17 10.37 -23.04
CA ALA A 31 9.39 8.93 -22.95
C ALA A 31 8.80 8.24 -24.19
N SER A 32 9.51 7.24 -24.72
CA SER A 32 9.01 6.40 -25.81
C SER A 32 8.46 5.09 -25.25
N ILE A 33 7.33 4.63 -25.76
CA ILE A 33 6.79 3.31 -25.48
C ILE A 33 7.63 2.29 -26.23
N ILE A 34 8.27 1.37 -25.51
CA ILE A 34 9.17 0.38 -26.10
C ILE A 34 8.57 -1.02 -26.13
N ASP A 35 7.56 -1.28 -25.29
CA ASP A 35 6.89 -2.57 -25.25
C ASP A 35 5.53 -2.49 -24.55
N GLU A 36 4.67 -3.50 -24.78
CA GLU A 36 3.39 -3.69 -24.10
C GLU A 36 3.47 -4.95 -23.24
N ILE A 37 3.13 -4.81 -21.96
CA ILE A 37 3.05 -5.94 -21.04
C ILE A 37 1.57 -6.28 -20.81
N PHE A 38 1.20 -7.49 -21.20
CA PHE A 38 -0.13 -8.03 -20.93
C PHE A 38 -0.07 -8.91 -19.69
N ASP A 39 -0.68 -8.45 -18.60
CA ASP A 39 -1.07 -9.30 -17.50
C ASP A 39 -2.57 -9.65 -17.66
N LYS A 40 -3.00 -10.78 -17.09
CA LYS A 40 -4.40 -11.27 -17.20
C LYS A 40 -5.42 -10.24 -16.71
N ASN A 41 -5.04 -9.29 -15.83
CA ASN A 41 -5.95 -8.33 -15.21
C ASN A 41 -5.76 -6.89 -15.67
N TYR A 42 -4.60 -6.53 -16.26
CA TYR A 42 -4.29 -5.17 -16.69
C TYR A 42 -3.23 -5.13 -17.78
N LYS A 43 -3.29 -4.08 -18.57
CA LYS A 43 -2.29 -3.77 -19.58
C LYS A 43 -1.39 -2.67 -19.04
N SER A 44 -0.08 -2.90 -19.05
CA SER A 44 0.95 -1.91 -18.74
C SER A 44 1.89 -1.74 -19.92
N PHE A 45 2.71 -0.71 -19.89
CA PHE A 45 3.64 -0.38 -20.96
C PHE A 45 5.04 -0.22 -20.38
N LEU A 46 6.05 -0.69 -21.11
CA LEU A 46 7.42 -0.31 -20.86
C LEU A 46 7.71 0.99 -21.58
N ILE A 47 8.16 1.99 -20.84
CA ILE A 47 8.59 3.27 -21.41
C ILE A 47 10.06 3.51 -21.13
N LYS A 48 10.72 4.21 -22.08
CA LYS A 48 12.12 4.62 -21.96
C LYS A 48 12.22 6.13 -22.05
N PHE A 49 12.73 6.75 -20.98
CA PHE A 49 12.95 8.20 -20.95
C PHE A 49 14.18 8.60 -21.78
N ASN A 50 14.10 9.76 -22.44
CA ASN A 50 15.15 10.31 -23.28
C ASN A 50 16.26 11.07 -22.53
N CYS A 51 16.25 11.07 -21.20
CA CYS A 51 17.23 11.76 -20.35
C CYS A 51 18.29 10.82 -19.78
N LYS A 52 19.38 11.38 -19.20
CA LYS A 52 20.36 10.60 -18.43
C LYS A 52 19.71 10.06 -17.14
N PRO A 53 20.10 8.86 -16.66
CA PRO A 53 19.50 8.27 -15.44
C PRO A 53 19.59 9.17 -14.21
N ASN A 54 20.67 9.96 -14.10
CA ASN A 54 20.87 10.87 -12.96
C ASN A 54 19.95 12.09 -12.99
N ASP A 55 19.50 12.51 -14.18
CA ASP A 55 18.58 13.65 -14.35
C ASP A 55 17.11 13.24 -14.21
N LEU A 56 16.82 11.94 -14.31
CA LEU A 56 15.44 11.47 -14.36
C LEU A 56 14.64 11.88 -13.11
N LYS A 57 15.22 11.70 -11.90
CA LYS A 57 14.53 12.08 -10.67
C LYS A 57 14.19 13.58 -10.64
N ARG A 58 15.13 14.44 -11.02
CA ARG A 58 14.91 15.89 -11.10
C ARG A 58 13.83 16.26 -12.11
N LYS A 59 13.87 15.64 -13.32
CA LYS A 59 12.85 15.88 -14.34
C LYS A 59 11.47 15.39 -13.90
N LEU A 60 11.37 14.22 -13.27
CA LEU A 60 10.10 13.71 -12.74
C LEU A 60 9.54 14.60 -11.64
N ASN A 61 10.37 15.16 -10.76
CA ASN A 61 9.92 16.12 -9.74
C ASN A 61 9.38 17.42 -10.35
N ASN A 62 9.92 17.84 -11.49
CA ASN A 62 9.50 19.09 -12.15
C ASN A 62 8.23 18.93 -13.00
N PHE A 63 7.99 17.75 -13.56
CA PHE A 63 6.89 17.49 -14.50
C PHE A 63 5.85 16.50 -13.98
N GLY A 64 6.17 15.77 -12.91
CA GLY A 64 5.29 14.79 -12.33
C GLY A 64 4.34 15.41 -11.31
N GLU A 65 3.18 14.78 -11.18
CA GLU A 65 2.22 15.04 -10.11
C GLU A 65 2.20 13.87 -9.15
N ILE A 66 1.83 14.11 -7.91
CA ILE A 66 1.64 13.04 -6.93
C ILE A 66 0.44 12.19 -7.36
N PRO A 67 0.59 10.86 -7.41
CA PRO A 67 -0.48 9.95 -7.78
C PRO A 67 -1.50 9.79 -6.64
N ILE A 68 -2.25 10.85 -6.34
CA ILE A 68 -3.32 10.77 -5.34
C ILE A 68 -4.44 9.81 -5.81
N PRO A 69 -5.21 9.24 -4.88
CA PRO A 69 -6.27 8.30 -5.23
C PRO A 69 -7.26 8.87 -6.25
N PRO A 70 -7.69 8.08 -7.26
CA PRO A 70 -8.53 8.57 -8.36
C PRO A 70 -9.85 9.22 -7.92
N TYR A 71 -10.41 8.80 -6.77
CA TYR A 71 -11.66 9.38 -6.25
C TYR A 71 -11.47 10.80 -5.70
N ILE A 72 -10.26 11.17 -5.25
CA ILE A 72 -9.91 12.55 -4.88
C ILE A 72 -9.77 13.39 -6.14
N ASN A 73 -8.99 12.90 -7.11
CA ASN A 73 -8.71 13.60 -8.37
C ASN A 73 -9.99 13.90 -9.19
N LYS A 74 -11.06 13.11 -8.98
CA LYS A 74 -12.39 13.39 -9.56
C LYS A 74 -13.13 14.54 -8.87
N LYS A 75 -12.81 14.85 -7.61
CA LYS A 75 -13.52 15.88 -6.82
C LYS A 75 -12.82 17.23 -6.82
N ARG A 76 -11.49 17.23 -6.90
CA ARG A 76 -10.65 18.43 -6.95
C ARG A 76 -9.36 18.17 -7.70
N LYS A 77 -8.74 19.22 -8.20
CA LYS A 77 -7.36 19.14 -8.73
C LYS A 77 -6.36 18.90 -7.61
N ILE A 78 -5.21 18.34 -7.98
CA ILE A 78 -4.04 18.23 -7.10
C ILE A 78 -3.57 19.64 -6.76
N ASP A 79 -3.25 19.87 -5.49
CA ASP A 79 -2.72 21.13 -5.01
C ASP A 79 -1.34 20.98 -4.37
N LYS A 80 -0.72 22.09 -3.99
CA LYS A 80 0.63 22.10 -3.41
C LYS A 80 0.74 21.38 -2.07
N TYR A 81 -0.36 21.24 -1.35
CA TYR A 81 -0.39 20.58 -0.04
C TYR A 81 -0.38 19.05 -0.17
N ASP A 82 -0.93 18.51 -1.27
CA ASP A 82 -0.92 17.06 -1.52
C ASP A 82 0.49 16.48 -1.51
N PHE A 83 1.49 17.27 -1.88
CA PHE A 83 2.91 16.85 -1.86
C PHE A 83 3.38 16.48 -0.46
N HIS A 84 2.91 17.20 0.53
CA HIS A 84 3.21 16.95 1.94
C HIS A 84 2.21 15.99 2.56
N ASP A 85 0.91 16.22 2.33
CA ASP A 85 -0.18 15.54 3.02
C ASP A 85 -0.37 14.08 2.56
N TYR A 86 0.06 13.76 1.32
CA TYR A 86 0.04 12.37 0.81
C TYR A 86 1.36 11.64 1.03
N GLN A 87 2.22 12.13 1.90
CA GLN A 87 3.48 11.49 2.26
C GLN A 87 3.51 11.19 3.76
N THR A 88 3.87 9.95 4.09
CA THR A 88 4.02 9.55 5.49
C THR A 88 5.36 9.99 6.06
N ILE A 89 5.41 10.28 7.36
CA ILE A 89 6.65 10.56 8.09
C ILE A 89 7.61 9.35 8.14
N PHE A 90 7.16 8.16 7.78
CA PHE A 90 7.97 6.93 7.69
C PHE A 90 8.61 6.73 6.31
N ALA A 91 8.41 7.64 5.35
CA ALA A 91 8.95 7.50 4.01
C ALA A 91 10.47 7.72 3.97
N GLU A 92 11.21 6.68 3.59
CA GLU A 92 12.68 6.72 3.46
C GLU A 92 13.16 6.34 2.05
N LYS A 93 12.51 5.36 1.42
CA LYS A 93 12.93 4.80 0.13
C LYS A 93 11.91 5.12 -0.97
N ASP A 94 12.37 5.80 -2.03
CA ASP A 94 11.54 6.06 -3.21
C ASP A 94 11.14 4.76 -3.92
N GLY A 95 9.94 4.69 -4.50
CA GLY A 95 9.53 3.57 -5.35
C GLY A 95 8.07 3.12 -5.25
N ALA A 96 7.31 3.66 -4.30
CA ALA A 96 5.88 3.40 -4.20
C ALA A 96 5.07 4.32 -5.13
N VAL A 97 3.98 3.81 -5.69
CA VAL A 97 2.99 4.61 -6.43
C VAL A 97 1.95 5.19 -5.48
N ALA A 98 1.58 4.46 -4.44
CA ALA A 98 0.61 4.91 -3.45
C ALA A 98 1.25 5.03 -2.07
N SER A 99 0.85 6.04 -1.30
CA SER A 99 1.23 6.16 0.10
C SER A 99 0.54 5.09 0.95
N PRO A 100 1.19 4.55 2.00
CA PRO A 100 0.53 3.72 3.00
C PRO A 100 -0.38 4.59 3.89
N THR A 101 -1.60 4.86 3.42
CA THR A 101 -2.46 5.96 3.91
C THR A 101 -2.87 5.84 5.38
N ALA A 102 -2.90 4.64 5.95
CA ALA A 102 -3.13 4.48 7.40
C ALA A 102 -2.03 5.15 8.24
N SER A 103 -0.81 5.22 7.73
CA SER A 103 0.32 5.85 8.43
C SER A 103 0.35 7.38 8.33
N LEU A 104 -0.48 8.00 7.49
CA LEU A 104 -0.63 9.46 7.41
C LEU A 104 -1.22 10.06 8.72
N HIS A 105 -1.85 9.23 9.54
CA HIS A 105 -2.35 9.65 10.86
C HIS A 105 -1.27 9.83 11.91
N PHE A 106 -0.05 9.37 11.66
CA PHE A 106 1.06 9.50 12.58
C PHE A 106 1.78 10.83 12.38
N THR A 107 1.94 11.57 13.47
CA THR A 107 2.72 12.80 13.54
C THR A 107 3.91 12.59 14.46
N ASP A 108 4.94 13.43 14.36
CA ASP A 108 6.11 13.36 15.26
C ASP A 108 5.70 13.45 16.73
N LYS A 109 4.72 14.33 17.05
CA LYS A 109 4.17 14.44 18.40
C LYS A 109 3.53 13.14 18.88
N LEU A 110 2.72 12.47 18.02
CA LEU A 110 2.10 11.20 18.37
C LEU A 110 3.14 10.11 18.59
N ILE A 111 4.15 10.02 17.71
CA ILE A 111 5.25 9.05 17.84
C ILE A 111 6.01 9.28 19.16
N LYS A 112 6.35 10.54 19.48
CA LYS A 112 7.02 10.87 20.74
C LYS A 112 6.18 10.38 21.93
N ASN A 113 4.91 10.73 21.99
CA ASN A 113 4.01 10.35 23.08
C ASN A 113 3.87 8.81 23.22
N LEU A 114 3.86 8.08 22.10
CA LEU A 114 3.79 6.62 22.13
C LEU A 114 5.10 6.00 22.61
N LYS A 115 6.26 6.53 22.19
CA LYS A 115 7.58 6.10 22.67
C LYS A 115 7.72 6.30 24.19
N GLU A 116 7.22 7.39 24.73
CA GLU A 116 7.17 7.65 26.20
C GLU A 116 6.33 6.61 26.97
N LYS A 117 5.41 5.95 26.26
CA LYS A 117 4.60 4.82 26.79
C LYS A 117 5.18 3.44 26.45
N ASN A 118 6.47 3.37 26.12
CA ASN A 118 7.17 2.12 25.73
C ASN A 118 6.60 1.42 24.47
N VAL A 119 5.95 2.17 23.57
CA VAL A 119 5.56 1.64 22.27
C VAL A 119 6.75 1.71 21.31
N HIS A 120 7.15 0.54 20.80
CA HIS A 120 8.26 0.43 19.86
C HIS A 120 7.77 0.53 18.42
N PHE A 121 8.52 1.26 17.59
CA PHE A 121 8.28 1.38 16.16
C PHE A 121 9.32 0.54 15.42
N ILE A 122 8.85 -0.40 14.61
CA ILE A 122 9.68 -1.27 13.77
C ILE A 122 9.29 -1.02 12.33
N ASN A 123 10.23 -0.51 11.54
CA ASN A 123 9.99 -0.16 10.16
C ASN A 123 10.25 -1.35 9.23
N ILE A 124 9.36 -1.53 8.26
CA ILE A 124 9.54 -2.41 7.11
C ILE A 124 9.38 -1.60 5.83
N THR A 125 10.04 -1.98 4.75
CA THR A 125 9.94 -1.26 3.47
C THR A 125 8.82 -1.84 2.63
N LEU A 126 7.97 -0.96 2.09
CA LEU A 126 6.86 -1.30 1.21
C LEU A 126 6.93 -0.46 -0.06
N HIS A 127 6.73 -1.09 -1.21
CA HIS A 127 6.47 -0.40 -2.47
C HIS A 127 5.05 -0.73 -2.91
N VAL A 128 4.11 0.11 -2.46
CA VAL A 128 2.69 -0.06 -2.76
C VAL A 128 2.42 0.31 -4.20
N ASN A 129 1.84 -0.63 -4.96
CA ASN A 129 1.49 -0.43 -6.36
C ASN A 129 0.10 0.20 -6.54
N GLY A 130 -0.15 0.82 -7.70
CA GLY A 130 -1.46 1.40 -8.06
C GLY A 130 -2.61 0.39 -8.12
N GLY A 131 -2.31 -0.91 -8.18
CA GLY A 131 -3.29 -2.00 -8.13
C GLY A 131 -4.12 -2.04 -6.84
N THR A 132 -3.64 -1.47 -5.75
CA THR A 132 -4.34 -1.38 -4.46
C THR A 132 -5.69 -0.66 -4.55
N PHE A 133 -5.86 0.22 -5.55
CA PHE A 133 -7.12 0.95 -5.76
C PHE A 133 -8.08 0.24 -6.72
N LEU A 134 -7.71 -0.91 -7.28
CA LEU A 134 -8.55 -1.63 -8.22
C LEU A 134 -9.63 -2.44 -7.48
N PRO A 135 -10.91 -2.34 -7.93
CA PRO A 135 -11.97 -3.17 -7.37
C PRO A 135 -11.86 -4.62 -7.82
N ILE A 136 -12.40 -5.52 -7.02
CA ILE A 136 -12.61 -6.92 -7.43
C ILE A 136 -13.65 -6.95 -8.53
N LYS A 137 -13.29 -7.50 -9.71
CA LYS A 137 -14.16 -7.58 -10.90
C LYS A 137 -14.75 -8.96 -11.11
N THR A 138 -14.22 -10.00 -10.44
CA THR A 138 -14.67 -11.37 -10.56
C THR A 138 -15.98 -11.60 -9.80
N GLN A 139 -16.88 -12.41 -10.34
CA GLN A 139 -18.11 -12.81 -9.64
C GLN A 139 -17.79 -13.77 -8.48
N ASN A 140 -16.87 -14.72 -8.73
CA ASN A 140 -16.38 -15.62 -7.70
C ASN A 140 -15.06 -15.06 -7.12
N ILE A 141 -15.01 -14.96 -5.81
CA ILE A 141 -13.83 -14.46 -5.10
C ILE A 141 -12.59 -15.36 -5.25
N ASN A 142 -12.81 -16.66 -5.50
CA ASN A 142 -11.72 -17.61 -5.72
C ASN A 142 -10.98 -17.35 -7.03
N ASP A 143 -11.62 -16.71 -8.01
CA ASP A 143 -11.03 -16.37 -9.30
C ASP A 143 -10.25 -15.04 -9.26
N HIS A 144 -10.38 -14.31 -8.14
CA HIS A 144 -9.67 -13.03 -7.99
C HIS A 144 -8.17 -13.26 -7.83
N LYS A 145 -7.39 -12.71 -8.77
CA LYS A 145 -5.94 -12.68 -8.68
C LYS A 145 -5.50 -11.39 -8.03
N MET A 146 -4.90 -11.53 -6.86
CA MET A 146 -4.37 -10.40 -6.13
C MET A 146 -3.16 -9.80 -6.87
N HIS A 147 -3.10 -8.47 -6.96
CA HIS A 147 -1.92 -7.77 -7.46
C HIS A 147 -0.73 -7.95 -6.52
N SER A 148 0.46 -7.95 -7.11
CA SER A 148 1.70 -8.11 -6.38
C SER A 148 2.14 -6.78 -5.77
N GLU A 149 2.68 -6.82 -4.56
CA GLU A 149 3.32 -5.70 -3.87
C GLU A 149 4.69 -6.13 -3.38
N PHE A 150 5.68 -5.27 -3.54
CA PHE A 150 7.03 -5.53 -3.07
C PHE A 150 7.16 -5.10 -1.61
N GLY A 151 7.81 -5.97 -0.81
CA GLY A 151 8.15 -5.68 0.58
C GLY A 151 9.54 -6.14 0.95
N GLU A 152 10.10 -5.52 1.99
CA GLU A 152 11.37 -5.91 2.57
C GLU A 152 11.28 -5.84 4.10
N ILE A 153 11.55 -6.96 4.77
CA ILE A 153 11.75 -7.07 6.22
C ILE A 153 13.21 -7.45 6.44
N THR A 154 13.98 -6.58 7.06
CA THR A 154 15.35 -6.88 7.40
C THR A 154 15.43 -7.93 8.52
N GLU A 155 16.56 -8.59 8.66
CA GLU A 155 16.80 -9.53 9.77
C GLU A 155 16.62 -8.85 11.14
N ASP A 156 17.14 -7.64 11.31
CA ASP A 156 16.97 -6.84 12.52
C ASP A 156 15.48 -6.57 12.83
N SER A 157 14.69 -6.18 11.81
CA SER A 157 13.25 -5.94 11.99
C SER A 157 12.51 -7.24 12.34
N ALA A 158 12.83 -8.35 11.70
CA ALA A 158 12.23 -9.66 11.99
C ALA A 158 12.53 -10.10 13.44
N ASN A 159 13.79 -10.01 13.85
CA ASN A 159 14.23 -10.35 15.21
C ASN A 159 13.55 -9.48 16.26
N LYS A 160 13.45 -8.17 16.05
CA LYS A 160 12.73 -7.26 16.96
C LYS A 160 11.26 -7.61 17.11
N ILE A 161 10.56 -7.93 15.99
CA ILE A 161 9.15 -8.34 16.02
C ILE A 161 8.98 -9.63 16.83
N ASN A 162 9.81 -10.64 16.55
CA ASN A 162 9.73 -11.92 17.25
C ASN A 162 10.00 -11.76 18.74
N LYS A 163 11.03 -11.00 19.13
CA LYS A 163 11.35 -10.71 20.52
C LYS A 163 10.20 -10.03 21.28
N VAL A 164 9.48 -9.12 20.63
CA VAL A 164 8.29 -8.51 21.25
C VAL A 164 7.22 -9.57 21.50
N LYS A 165 6.95 -10.47 20.55
CA LYS A 165 5.96 -11.54 20.70
C LYS A 165 6.37 -12.55 21.81
N GLU A 166 7.62 -12.95 21.84
CA GLU A 166 8.18 -13.85 22.85
C GLU A 166 8.06 -13.29 24.28
N ASN A 167 8.17 -11.96 24.41
CA ASN A 167 8.02 -11.27 25.69
C ASN A 167 6.54 -10.93 26.02
N GLY A 168 5.55 -11.49 25.31
CA GLY A 168 4.13 -11.25 25.53
C GLY A 168 3.63 -9.89 25.05
N GLY A 169 4.44 -9.15 24.33
CA GLY A 169 4.05 -7.87 23.73
C GLY A 169 3.11 -8.04 22.53
N LYS A 170 2.42 -6.96 22.16
CA LYS A 170 1.44 -6.95 21.08
C LYS A 170 2.02 -6.34 19.80
N ILE A 171 1.71 -6.95 18.66
CA ILE A 171 2.10 -6.47 17.33
C ILE A 171 0.90 -5.82 16.65
N ILE A 172 1.03 -4.54 16.35
CA ILE A 172 0.02 -3.77 15.63
C ILE A 172 0.55 -3.37 14.26
N ALA A 173 -0.04 -3.88 13.20
CA ALA A 173 0.29 -3.48 11.85
C ALA A 173 -0.32 -2.10 11.52
N VAL A 174 0.45 -1.20 10.93
CA VAL A 174 -0.07 0.06 10.41
C VAL A 174 -0.21 -0.03 8.90
N GLY A 175 -1.43 -0.33 8.45
CA GLY A 175 -1.78 -0.53 7.05
C GLY A 175 -1.92 -2.00 6.63
N THR A 176 -2.80 -2.22 5.66
CA THR A 176 -3.12 -3.55 5.13
C THR A 176 -1.95 -4.20 4.41
N THR A 177 -1.10 -3.40 3.74
CA THR A 177 0.09 -3.90 3.05
C THR A 177 1.13 -4.41 4.07
N VAL A 178 1.30 -3.75 5.22
CA VAL A 178 2.15 -4.24 6.31
C VAL A 178 1.70 -5.62 6.76
N LEU A 179 0.40 -5.80 7.04
CA LEU A 179 -0.15 -7.10 7.41
C LEU A 179 0.12 -8.16 6.34
N ARG A 180 -0.09 -7.84 5.06
CA ARG A 180 0.16 -8.78 3.95
C ARG A 180 1.63 -9.22 3.90
N ILE A 181 2.57 -8.30 4.07
CA ILE A 181 4.00 -8.64 4.07
C ILE A 181 4.35 -9.51 5.28
N LEU A 182 3.85 -9.20 6.48
CA LEU A 182 4.08 -10.01 7.68
C LEU A 182 3.52 -11.44 7.49
N GLU A 183 2.30 -11.57 6.98
CA GLU A 183 1.70 -12.89 6.71
C GLU A 183 2.43 -13.69 5.61
N SER A 184 3.10 -13.00 4.68
CA SER A 184 3.90 -13.64 3.63
C SER A 184 5.29 -14.06 4.10
N SER A 185 5.80 -13.46 5.17
CA SER A 185 7.15 -13.69 5.69
C SER A 185 7.21 -14.66 6.86
N LYS A 186 6.06 -15.15 7.35
CA LYS A 186 6.03 -16.03 8.50
C LYS A 186 6.38 -17.49 8.15
N ASN A 187 6.99 -18.19 9.10
CA ASN A 187 7.11 -19.66 9.07
C ASN A 187 5.82 -20.33 9.62
N SER A 188 5.81 -21.66 9.66
CA SER A 188 4.69 -22.47 10.18
C SER A 188 4.33 -22.12 11.63
N ASN A 189 5.29 -21.69 12.44
CA ASN A 189 5.10 -21.35 13.85
C ASN A 189 4.67 -19.89 14.07
N GLY A 190 4.48 -19.10 12.99
CA GLY A 190 4.09 -17.70 13.06
C GLY A 190 5.21 -16.73 13.43
N GLN A 191 6.47 -17.18 13.40
CA GLN A 191 7.64 -16.32 13.53
C GLN A 191 7.91 -15.60 12.21
N ILE A 192 8.25 -14.32 12.31
CA ILE A 192 8.60 -13.50 11.14
C ILE A 192 10.02 -13.80 10.72
N LEU A 193 10.20 -14.09 9.43
CA LEU A 193 11.50 -14.29 8.80
C LEU A 193 11.91 -13.04 8.02
N PRO A 194 13.21 -12.81 7.81
CA PRO A 194 13.67 -11.84 6.84
C PRO A 194 13.02 -12.07 5.48
N PHE A 195 12.54 -11.03 4.85
CA PHE A 195 11.80 -11.12 3.60
C PHE A 195 12.24 -10.01 2.64
N LYS A 196 12.42 -10.37 1.37
CA LYS A 196 12.67 -9.39 0.31
C LYS A 196 12.12 -9.93 -0.99
N GLY A 197 10.99 -9.40 -1.41
CA GLY A 197 10.33 -9.89 -2.62
C GLY A 197 8.92 -9.36 -2.79
N GLU A 198 8.23 -9.98 -3.73
CA GLU A 198 6.85 -9.68 -4.03
C GLU A 198 5.91 -10.64 -3.31
N THR A 199 4.76 -10.13 -2.88
CA THR A 199 3.66 -10.93 -2.37
C THR A 199 2.37 -10.62 -3.11
N ASN A 200 1.65 -11.67 -3.45
CA ASN A 200 0.29 -11.64 -3.97
C ASN A 200 -0.70 -12.30 -3.01
N ILE A 201 -0.35 -12.41 -1.73
CA ILE A 201 -1.22 -13.04 -0.73
C ILE A 201 -2.59 -12.36 -0.70
N PHE A 202 -3.64 -13.17 -0.74
CA PHE A 202 -5.02 -12.72 -0.68
C PHE A 202 -5.64 -13.10 0.67
N ILE A 203 -5.57 -12.19 1.62
CA ILE A 203 -6.16 -12.37 2.95
C ILE A 203 -7.67 -12.14 2.85
N ARG A 204 -8.45 -13.16 3.22
CA ARG A 204 -9.92 -13.18 3.15
C ARG A 204 -10.51 -14.01 4.28
N PRO A 205 -11.83 -13.99 4.51
CA PRO A 205 -12.46 -14.84 5.51
C PRO A 205 -12.05 -16.31 5.35
N GLY A 206 -11.68 -16.93 6.46
CA GLY A 206 -11.12 -18.29 6.51
C GLY A 206 -9.59 -18.34 6.59
N CYS A 207 -8.86 -17.26 6.27
CA CYS A 207 -7.42 -17.21 6.49
C CYS A 207 -7.10 -17.05 7.99
N LEU A 208 -6.14 -17.85 8.47
CA LEU A 208 -5.59 -17.69 9.81
C LEU A 208 -4.54 -16.58 9.80
N ILE A 209 -4.80 -15.53 10.58
CA ILE A 209 -3.89 -14.42 10.79
C ILE A 209 -3.30 -14.55 12.18
N ASN A 210 -1.98 -14.77 12.28
CA ASN A 210 -1.28 -15.00 13.55
C ASN A 210 0.02 -14.19 13.68
N THR A 211 0.29 -13.28 12.73
CA THR A 211 1.48 -12.42 12.79
C THR A 211 1.24 -11.15 13.60
N VAL A 212 -0.01 -10.70 13.71
CA VAL A 212 -0.40 -9.46 14.40
C VAL A 212 -1.56 -9.68 15.35
N ASP A 213 -1.58 -8.88 16.41
CA ASP A 213 -2.68 -8.80 17.39
C ASP A 213 -3.72 -7.77 16.95
N GLY A 214 -3.32 -6.80 16.15
CA GLY A 214 -4.24 -5.79 15.62
C GLY A 214 -3.71 -5.07 14.39
N ILE A 215 -4.57 -4.25 13.82
CA ILE A 215 -4.25 -3.41 12.65
C ILE A 215 -4.85 -2.02 12.81
N ILE A 216 -4.07 -1.01 12.43
CA ILE A 216 -4.58 0.34 12.16
C ILE A 216 -4.77 0.46 10.65
N THR A 217 -6.00 0.77 10.22
CA THR A 217 -6.32 0.87 8.80
C THR A 217 -7.43 1.89 8.54
N ASN A 218 -7.51 2.42 7.31
CA ASN A 218 -8.62 3.27 6.87
C ASN A 218 -9.90 2.45 6.67
N PHE A 219 -11.04 3.13 6.55
CA PHE A 219 -12.29 2.51 6.11
C PHE A 219 -12.26 2.29 4.59
N HIS A 220 -12.48 1.04 4.15
CA HIS A 220 -12.33 0.61 2.76
C HIS A 220 -13.63 0.58 1.99
N THR A 221 -13.53 0.63 0.65
CA THR A 221 -14.68 0.52 -0.26
C THR A 221 -15.32 -0.86 -0.23
N PRO A 222 -16.64 -0.95 -0.46
CA PRO A 222 -17.29 -2.22 -0.78
C PRO A 222 -16.62 -2.91 -1.98
N LYS A 223 -16.70 -4.23 -2.04
CA LYS A 223 -16.13 -5.08 -3.11
C LYS A 223 -14.62 -4.88 -3.33
N SER A 224 -13.88 -4.57 -2.27
CA SER A 224 -12.42 -4.47 -2.30
C SER A 224 -11.75 -5.63 -1.56
N SER A 225 -10.56 -6.00 -1.99
CA SER A 225 -9.70 -6.97 -1.27
C SER A 225 -9.35 -6.50 0.14
N LEU A 226 -9.28 -5.19 0.34
CA LEU A 226 -8.99 -4.57 1.63
C LEU A 226 -10.14 -4.76 2.63
N LEU A 227 -11.40 -4.65 2.21
CA LEU A 227 -12.55 -4.94 3.06
C LEU A 227 -12.62 -6.43 3.43
N LEU A 228 -12.23 -7.32 2.52
CA LEU A 228 -12.17 -8.76 2.81
C LEU A 228 -11.10 -9.11 3.83
N LEU A 229 -9.98 -8.39 3.82
CA LEU A 229 -8.95 -8.50 4.86
C LEU A 229 -9.52 -8.08 6.24
N VAL A 230 -10.30 -7.01 6.30
CA VAL A 230 -10.98 -6.59 7.54
C VAL A 230 -11.99 -7.65 7.99
N PHE A 231 -12.74 -8.27 7.07
CA PHE A 231 -13.61 -9.41 7.40
C PHE A 231 -12.84 -10.61 7.95
N ALA A 232 -11.63 -10.87 7.45
CA ALA A 232 -10.78 -11.95 7.97
C ALA A 232 -10.38 -11.71 9.42
N LEU A 233 -10.02 -10.48 9.78
CA LEU A 233 -9.60 -10.09 11.13
C LEU A 233 -10.78 -10.05 12.12
N LEU A 234 -11.85 -9.35 11.77
CA LEU A 234 -12.91 -8.97 12.70
C LEU A 234 -14.16 -9.87 12.58
N GLY A 235 -14.31 -10.54 11.44
CA GLY A 235 -15.54 -11.23 11.04
C GLY A 235 -16.54 -10.27 10.37
N LYS A 236 -17.45 -10.85 9.57
CA LYS A 236 -18.39 -10.09 8.74
C LYS A 236 -19.33 -9.22 9.55
N GLU A 237 -19.95 -9.80 10.60
CA GLU A 237 -20.96 -9.11 11.41
C GLU A 237 -20.37 -7.91 12.14
N LYS A 238 -19.26 -8.11 12.87
CA LYS A 238 -18.59 -7.02 13.61
C LYS A 238 -18.10 -5.92 12.67
N THR A 239 -17.62 -6.29 11.48
CA THR A 239 -17.21 -5.32 10.45
C THR A 239 -18.39 -4.45 10.00
N PHE A 240 -19.55 -5.05 9.73
CA PHE A 240 -20.73 -4.25 9.38
C PHE A 240 -21.17 -3.34 10.53
N LYS A 241 -21.14 -3.81 11.79
CA LYS A 241 -21.43 -2.95 12.97
C LYS A 241 -20.46 -1.76 13.02
N LEU A 242 -19.17 -2.00 12.84
CA LEU A 242 -18.14 -0.95 12.80
C LEU A 242 -18.38 0.07 11.69
N TYR A 243 -18.66 -0.40 10.46
CA TYR A 243 -18.88 0.48 9.31
C TYR A 243 -20.18 1.29 9.44
N ASN A 244 -21.25 0.68 9.93
CA ASN A 244 -22.50 1.38 10.21
C ASN A 244 -22.32 2.45 11.29
N TYR A 245 -21.53 2.16 12.34
CA TYR A 245 -21.17 3.16 13.35
C TYR A 245 -20.39 4.31 12.73
N ALA A 246 -19.39 4.02 11.89
CA ALA A 246 -18.59 5.04 11.20
C ALA A 246 -19.45 5.95 10.32
N ILE A 247 -20.39 5.37 9.55
CA ILE A 247 -21.35 6.13 8.74
C ILE A 247 -22.24 7.01 9.61
N LYS A 248 -22.81 6.45 10.67
CA LYS A 248 -23.69 7.21 11.62
C LYS A 248 -22.94 8.36 12.28
N LYS A 249 -21.65 8.18 12.56
CA LYS A 249 -20.77 9.22 13.14
C LYS A 249 -20.16 10.15 12.10
N ARG A 250 -20.49 9.98 10.82
CA ARG A 250 -19.97 10.78 9.69
C ARG A 250 -18.45 10.77 9.62
N LEU A 251 -17.81 9.64 9.96
CA LEU A 251 -16.38 9.47 9.77
C LEU A 251 -16.06 9.48 8.28
N ARG A 252 -14.87 9.96 7.94
CA ARG A 252 -14.40 10.01 6.55
C ARG A 252 -13.87 8.64 6.15
N PHE A 253 -14.11 8.29 4.89
CA PHE A 253 -13.74 6.99 4.34
C PHE A 253 -12.59 7.13 3.34
N PHE A 254 -11.93 6.01 3.03
CA PHE A 254 -10.87 5.81 2.05
C PHE A 254 -9.54 6.44 2.47
N SER A 255 -8.65 6.70 1.50
CA SER A 255 -7.23 7.02 1.72
C SER A 255 -6.98 8.29 2.56
N TYR A 256 -7.77 9.35 2.33
CA TYR A 256 -7.73 10.59 3.13
C TYR A 256 -8.78 10.60 4.25
N GLY A 257 -9.37 9.45 4.52
CA GLY A 257 -10.38 9.31 5.56
C GLY A 257 -9.78 8.98 6.92
N ASP A 258 -10.67 8.79 7.87
CA ASP A 258 -10.31 8.41 9.23
C ASP A 258 -9.80 6.95 9.27
N ALA A 259 -9.09 6.60 10.31
CA ALA A 259 -8.61 5.25 10.56
C ALA A 259 -9.32 4.61 11.75
N CYS A 260 -9.24 3.29 11.83
CA CYS A 260 -9.69 2.51 12.96
C CYS A 260 -8.58 1.55 13.42
N LEU A 261 -8.54 1.29 14.72
CA LEU A 261 -7.76 0.20 15.32
C LEU A 261 -8.68 -1.01 15.46
N ILE A 262 -8.30 -2.11 14.86
CA ILE A 262 -9.03 -3.38 14.87
C ILE A 262 -8.17 -4.42 15.55
N TRP A 263 -8.70 -5.04 16.61
CA TRP A 263 -8.08 -6.19 17.25
C TRP A 263 -8.43 -7.49 16.50
N ASN A 264 -7.47 -8.40 16.41
CA ASN A 264 -7.67 -9.69 15.76
C ASN A 264 -8.63 -10.55 16.62
N LYS A 265 -9.66 -11.11 15.99
CA LYS A 265 -10.65 -11.96 16.70
C LYS A 265 -10.06 -13.25 17.27
N TYR A 266 -8.91 -13.68 16.78
CA TYR A 266 -8.20 -14.88 17.24
C TYR A 266 -7.22 -14.59 18.38
N GLU A 267 -7.16 -13.34 18.86
CA GLU A 267 -6.41 -13.02 20.06
C GLU A 267 -7.02 -13.79 21.24
N LYS A 268 -6.22 -14.61 21.90
CA LYS A 268 -6.58 -15.21 23.20
C LYS A 268 -6.37 -14.10 24.24
N PHE A 269 -7.45 -13.64 24.84
CA PHE A 269 -7.40 -12.81 26.03
C PHE A 269 -6.98 -13.65 27.22
#